data_356ed16440ca94770e6a7e72efb332d4
#
_entry.id   356ed16440ca94770e6a7e72efb332d4
#
_cell.length_a   1.000
_cell.length_b   1.000
_cell.length_c   1.000
_cell.angle_alpha   90.00
_cell.angle_beta   90.00
_cell.angle_gamma   90.00
#
_symmetry.space_group_name_H-M   'P 1'
#
loop_
_entity.id
_entity.type
_entity.pdbx_description
1 polymer ?
#
loop_
_entity_poly.entity_id
_entity_poly.type
_entity_poly.pdbx_seq_one_letter_code
_entity_poly.pdbx_strand_id
1 'polypeptide(L)'
;VVRFQGGHNAGHTLVIDGKVYKLKLLPSGIVRSNKVSVIGNGVVVDPWALLEEIKGIEKQGVTVTEENLVLAETASLILPFHQEMDEIREDLAGKGKIGTTRRGIGPAYEDKVGRRSIRVMDLKSESNLNKRLEVVLAHHNAIRKGLGKKLFEKEKLIEDLLKIAPSILKFSQPVWRKMD
;
A
#
# COMPACT_ATOMS: atom_id res chain seq x y z
N VAL A 1 4.86 16.77 -6.70
CA VAL A 1 5.09 16.48 -5.27
C VAL A 1 5.32 14.99 -5.11
N VAL A 2 6.40 14.59 -4.45
CA VAL A 2 6.78 13.18 -4.32
C VAL A 2 6.67 12.74 -2.87
N ARG A 3 5.98 11.65 -2.62
CA ARG A 3 6.08 10.87 -1.39
C ARG A 3 7.06 9.73 -1.64
N PHE A 4 8.19 9.76 -0.97
CA PHE A 4 9.29 8.83 -1.25
C PHE A 4 9.39 7.66 -0.28
N GLN A 5 8.76 7.72 0.91
CA GLN A 5 8.79 6.66 1.93
C GLN A 5 7.52 6.64 2.79
N GLY A 6 7.46 5.68 3.73
CA GLY A 6 6.35 5.51 4.66
C GLY A 6 5.18 4.74 4.03
N GLY A 7 4.02 4.92 4.60
CA GLY A 7 2.77 4.32 4.16
C GLY A 7 1.60 5.18 4.62
N HIS A 8 0.43 4.57 4.81
CA HIS A 8 -0.79 5.26 5.24
C HIS A 8 -0.94 5.38 6.78
N ASN A 9 0.15 5.25 7.52
CA ASN A 9 0.19 5.32 8.99
C ASN A 9 0.14 6.75 9.55
N ALA A 10 0.64 7.73 8.81
CA ALA A 10 0.66 9.13 9.23
C ALA A 10 -0.24 9.97 8.33
N GLY A 11 -1.29 10.55 8.92
CA GLY A 11 -2.18 11.48 8.23
C GLY A 11 -1.58 12.88 8.19
N HIS A 12 -1.95 13.64 7.16
CA HIS A 12 -1.69 15.09 7.09
C HIS A 12 -2.96 15.81 6.65
N THR A 13 -3.19 16.96 7.24
CA THR A 13 -4.38 17.77 6.98
C THR A 13 -3.97 19.03 6.23
N LEU A 14 -4.69 19.33 5.17
CA LEU A 14 -4.52 20.54 4.38
C LEU A 14 -5.80 21.37 4.46
N VAL A 15 -5.64 22.67 4.59
CA VAL A 15 -6.75 23.62 4.46
C VAL A 15 -6.49 24.50 3.26
N ILE A 16 -7.39 24.45 2.27
CA ILE A 16 -7.27 25.18 1.01
C ILE A 16 -8.63 25.80 0.69
N ASP A 17 -8.67 27.11 0.60
CA ASP A 17 -9.88 27.89 0.32
C ASP A 17 -11.06 27.51 1.24
N GLY A 18 -10.76 27.33 2.53
CA GLY A 18 -11.73 26.94 3.55
C GLY A 18 -12.14 25.45 3.55
N LYS A 19 -11.69 24.65 2.58
CA LYS A 19 -11.93 23.21 2.53
C LYS A 19 -10.83 22.44 3.25
N VAL A 20 -11.21 21.43 4.01
CA VAL A 20 -10.30 20.58 4.78
C VAL A 20 -10.13 19.23 4.06
N TYR A 21 -8.89 18.92 3.72
CA TYR A 21 -8.52 17.64 3.11
C TYR A 21 -7.66 16.85 4.10
N LYS A 22 -8.11 15.63 4.43
CA LYS A 22 -7.38 14.71 5.31
C LYS A 22 -6.78 13.60 4.48
N LEU A 23 -5.48 13.69 4.22
CA LEU A 23 -4.74 12.73 3.41
C LEU A 23 -3.90 11.80 4.29
N LYS A 24 -3.62 10.60 3.80
CA LYS A 24 -2.78 9.60 4.46
C LYS A 24 -1.66 9.13 3.54
N LEU A 25 -2.01 8.58 2.38
CA LEU A 25 -1.08 8.00 1.41
C LEU A 25 -0.86 8.95 0.22
N LEU A 26 -1.91 9.63 -0.23
CA LEU A 26 -1.83 10.58 -1.32
C LEU A 26 -0.90 11.76 -0.99
N PRO A 27 0.03 12.13 -1.90
CA PRO A 27 0.83 13.34 -1.71
C PRO A 27 -0.02 14.61 -1.70
N SER A 28 0.39 15.60 -0.92
CA SER A 28 -0.37 16.86 -0.75
C SER A 28 -0.61 17.66 -2.04
N GLY A 29 0.18 17.41 -3.07
CA GLY A 29 -0.01 18.05 -4.39
C GLY A 29 -1.29 17.66 -5.11
N ILE A 30 -1.92 16.53 -4.74
CA ILE A 30 -3.11 16.00 -5.42
C ILE A 30 -4.31 16.96 -5.38
N VAL A 31 -4.41 17.79 -4.34
CA VAL A 31 -5.49 18.76 -4.16
C VAL A 31 -5.20 20.11 -4.85
N ARG A 32 -4.12 20.21 -5.61
CA ARG A 32 -3.73 21.39 -6.37
C ARG A 32 -3.81 21.13 -7.86
N SER A 33 -4.46 22.03 -8.61
CA SER A 33 -4.42 22.01 -10.07
C SER A 33 -2.98 22.11 -10.58
N ASN A 34 -2.69 21.51 -11.72
CA ASN A 34 -1.40 21.56 -12.40
C ASN A 34 -0.21 21.00 -11.59
N LYS A 35 -0.45 20.10 -10.63
CA LYS A 35 0.60 19.40 -9.88
C LYS A 35 0.49 17.91 -10.11
N VAL A 36 1.62 17.30 -10.43
CA VAL A 36 1.75 15.83 -10.45
C VAL A 36 2.14 15.36 -9.06
N SER A 37 1.40 14.37 -8.56
CA SER A 37 1.63 13.70 -7.28
C SER A 37 2.18 12.31 -7.54
N VAL A 38 3.33 12.02 -6.94
CA VAL A 38 4.04 10.76 -7.15
C VAL A 38 4.14 9.98 -5.84
N ILE A 39 3.67 8.75 -5.85
CA ILE A 39 3.93 7.77 -4.80
C ILE A 39 5.12 6.92 -5.25
N GLY A 40 6.28 7.15 -4.63
CA GLY A 40 7.55 6.57 -5.03
C GLY A 40 7.74 5.12 -4.58
N ASN A 41 8.77 4.48 -5.09
CA ASN A 41 9.11 3.08 -4.81
C ASN A 41 9.56 2.81 -3.36
N GLY A 42 9.92 3.85 -2.60
CA GLY A 42 10.23 3.75 -1.17
C GLY A 42 8.98 3.59 -0.30
N VAL A 43 7.79 3.91 -0.80
CA VAL A 43 6.52 3.79 -0.08
C VAL A 43 6.06 2.33 -0.03
N VAL A 44 5.41 1.93 1.06
CA VAL A 44 4.61 0.70 1.13
C VAL A 44 3.13 1.07 1.04
N VAL A 45 2.42 0.46 0.10
CA VAL A 45 1.10 0.89 -0.37
C VAL A 45 0.06 -0.15 0.01
N ASP A 46 -0.89 0.23 0.86
CA ASP A 46 -2.13 -0.52 1.00
C ASP A 46 -3.05 -0.16 -0.18
N PRO A 47 -3.30 -1.08 -1.11
CA PRO A 47 -4.01 -0.77 -2.34
C PRO A 47 -5.48 -0.44 -2.10
N TRP A 48 -6.11 -1.07 -1.10
CA TRP A 48 -7.51 -0.79 -0.75
C TRP A 48 -7.64 0.58 -0.08
N ALA A 49 -6.74 0.89 0.88
CA ALA A 49 -6.73 2.19 1.54
C ALA A 49 -6.45 3.33 0.54
N LEU A 50 -5.59 3.11 -0.47
CA LEU A 50 -5.34 4.09 -1.53
C LEU A 50 -6.61 4.37 -2.34
N LEU A 51 -7.32 3.33 -2.78
CA LEU A 51 -8.57 3.49 -3.55
C LEU A 51 -9.67 4.18 -2.73
N GLU A 52 -9.78 3.86 -1.45
CA GLU A 52 -10.70 4.53 -0.51
C GLU A 52 -10.37 6.02 -0.36
N GLU A 53 -9.10 6.35 -0.21
CA GLU A 53 -8.64 7.73 -0.07
C GLU A 53 -8.90 8.53 -1.35
N ILE A 54 -8.65 7.94 -2.54
CA ILE A 54 -8.97 8.54 -3.84
C ILE A 54 -10.47 8.85 -3.92
N LYS A 55 -11.33 7.86 -3.66
CA LYS A 55 -12.79 8.07 -3.65
C LYS A 55 -13.22 9.17 -2.67
N GLY A 56 -12.54 9.24 -1.52
CA GLY A 56 -12.82 10.25 -0.50
C GLY A 56 -12.55 11.67 -0.96
N ILE A 57 -11.44 11.92 -1.66
CA ILE A 57 -11.12 13.27 -2.17
C ILE A 57 -11.90 13.62 -3.45
N GLU A 58 -12.22 12.63 -4.27
CA GLU A 58 -13.08 12.82 -5.45
C GLU A 58 -14.49 13.33 -5.04
N LYS A 59 -15.05 12.80 -3.95
CA LYS A 59 -16.31 13.32 -3.36
C LYS A 59 -16.22 14.77 -2.88
N GLN A 60 -15.02 15.27 -2.64
CA GLN A 60 -14.76 16.66 -2.26
C GLN A 60 -14.47 17.57 -3.47
N GLY A 61 -14.60 17.02 -4.70
CA GLY A 61 -14.43 17.76 -5.95
C GLY A 61 -13.00 17.77 -6.50
N VAL A 62 -12.10 16.92 -5.97
CA VAL A 62 -10.73 16.74 -6.51
C VAL A 62 -10.77 15.69 -7.61
N THR A 63 -10.31 16.03 -8.81
CA THR A 63 -10.18 15.05 -9.90
C THR A 63 -8.87 14.30 -9.79
N VAL A 64 -8.92 12.95 -9.77
CA VAL A 64 -7.73 12.09 -9.75
C VAL A 64 -7.64 11.29 -11.04
N THR A 65 -6.58 11.53 -11.81
CA THR A 65 -6.32 10.90 -13.10
C THR A 65 -4.90 10.32 -13.18
N GLU A 66 -4.63 9.55 -14.22
CA GLU A 66 -3.30 9.03 -14.55
C GLU A 66 -2.29 10.14 -14.87
N GLU A 67 -2.76 11.35 -15.16
CA GLU A 67 -1.93 12.52 -15.45
C GLU A 67 -1.43 13.19 -14.17
N ASN A 68 -2.25 13.21 -13.11
CA ASN A 68 -1.94 13.93 -11.87
C ASN A 68 -1.59 13.03 -10.66
N LEU A 69 -1.83 11.71 -10.77
CA LEU A 69 -1.36 10.73 -9.80
C LEU A 69 -0.53 9.64 -10.48
N VAL A 70 0.70 9.46 -10.01
CA VAL A 70 1.63 8.44 -10.49
C VAL A 70 2.02 7.55 -9.31
N LEU A 71 1.86 6.24 -9.49
CA LEU A 71 2.24 5.21 -8.53
C LEU A 71 3.43 4.41 -9.08
N ALA A 72 4.52 4.35 -8.33
CA ALA A 72 5.68 3.57 -8.72
C ALA A 72 5.32 2.09 -8.91
N GLU A 73 5.56 1.54 -10.09
CA GLU A 73 5.30 0.12 -10.39
C GLU A 73 6.10 -0.84 -9.48
N THR A 74 7.22 -0.37 -8.92
CA THR A 74 8.08 -1.12 -7.99
C THR A 74 7.75 -0.89 -6.52
N ALA A 75 6.73 -0.09 -6.19
CA ALA A 75 6.27 0.07 -4.80
C ALA A 75 5.72 -1.25 -4.26
N SER A 76 6.08 -1.58 -3.02
CA SER A 76 5.62 -2.79 -2.34
C SER A 76 4.21 -2.62 -1.81
N LEU A 77 3.40 -3.67 -1.92
CA LEU A 77 2.03 -3.67 -1.40
C LEU A 77 1.99 -4.10 0.07
N ILE A 78 1.13 -3.46 0.83
CA ILE A 78 0.70 -3.94 2.14
C ILE A 78 -0.50 -4.85 1.91
N LEU A 79 -0.43 -6.07 2.43
CA LEU A 79 -1.46 -7.08 2.30
C LEU A 79 -2.00 -7.48 3.68
N PRO A 80 -3.14 -8.16 3.78
CA PRO A 80 -3.79 -8.45 5.06
C PRO A 80 -2.88 -9.15 6.07
N PHE A 81 -2.00 -10.03 5.63
CA PHE A 81 -1.05 -10.72 6.52
C PHE A 81 -0.01 -9.77 7.15
N HIS A 82 0.31 -8.64 6.53
CA HIS A 82 1.17 -7.62 7.13
C HIS A 82 0.47 -6.91 8.28
N GLN A 83 -0.81 -6.55 8.10
CA GLN A 83 -1.60 -5.89 9.13
C GLN A 83 -1.76 -6.80 10.35
N GLU A 84 -2.12 -8.06 10.11
CA GLU A 84 -2.28 -9.03 11.18
C GLU A 84 -0.95 -9.33 11.91
N MET A 85 0.17 -9.36 11.19
CA MET A 85 1.48 -9.53 11.81
C MET A 85 1.84 -8.35 12.73
N ASP A 86 1.50 -7.14 12.33
CA ASP A 86 1.68 -5.93 13.13
C ASP A 86 0.83 -6.00 14.42
N GLU A 87 -0.43 -6.43 14.32
CA GLU A 87 -1.31 -6.67 15.47
C GLU A 87 -0.76 -7.74 16.41
N ILE A 88 -0.34 -8.88 15.88
CA ILE A 88 0.21 -9.99 16.67
C ILE A 88 1.44 -9.53 17.45
N ARG A 89 2.35 -8.80 16.82
CA ARG A 89 3.57 -8.30 17.47
C ARG A 89 3.26 -7.31 18.58
N GLU A 90 2.34 -6.37 18.35
CA GLU A 90 1.90 -5.45 19.38
C GLU A 90 1.25 -6.18 20.56
N ASP A 91 0.43 -7.18 20.31
CA ASP A 91 -0.25 -7.92 21.37
C ASP A 91 0.73 -8.79 22.18
N LEU A 92 1.73 -9.41 21.52
CA LEU A 92 2.77 -10.18 22.20
C LEU A 92 3.77 -9.32 23.00
N ALA A 93 3.96 -8.07 22.62
CA ALA A 93 4.91 -7.16 23.28
C ALA A 93 4.48 -6.74 24.70
N GLY A 94 3.21 -6.93 25.09
CA GLY A 94 2.70 -6.65 26.43
C GLY A 94 3.03 -5.22 26.89
N LYS A 95 3.88 -5.08 27.93
CA LYS A 95 4.32 -3.78 28.45
C LYS A 95 5.34 -3.07 27.52
N GLY A 96 5.94 -3.78 26.57
CA GLY A 96 6.90 -3.26 25.60
C GLY A 96 6.26 -2.81 24.28
N LYS A 97 4.96 -2.55 24.25
CA LYS A 97 4.26 -2.08 23.05
C LYS A 97 4.89 -0.80 22.50
N ILE A 98 5.11 -0.78 21.20
CA ILE A 98 5.62 0.38 20.47
C ILE A 98 4.48 1.39 20.25
N GLY A 99 3.21 0.93 20.27
CA GLY A 99 2.05 1.74 19.94
C GLY A 99 1.91 1.95 18.44
N THR A 100 2.16 0.89 17.64
CA THR A 100 2.02 0.95 16.19
C THR A 100 0.56 1.24 15.79
N THR A 101 0.39 1.74 14.57
CA THR A 101 -0.95 1.99 14.02
C THR A 101 -1.64 0.70 13.55
N ARG A 102 -1.00 -0.46 13.69
CA ARG A 102 -1.46 -1.79 13.27
C ARG A 102 -1.83 -1.86 11.78
N ARG A 103 -1.11 -1.10 10.94
CA ARG A 103 -1.39 -1.01 9.50
C ARG A 103 -0.43 -1.82 8.65
N GLY A 104 0.41 -2.64 9.27
CA GLY A 104 1.33 -3.53 8.58
C GLY A 104 2.52 -2.85 7.90
N ILE A 105 2.82 -1.61 8.26
CA ILE A 105 3.93 -0.84 7.65
C ILE A 105 5.27 -1.54 7.86
N GLY A 106 5.61 -1.85 9.12
CA GLY A 106 6.85 -2.53 9.49
C GLY A 106 7.00 -3.89 8.78
N PRO A 107 6.05 -4.81 8.92
CA PRO A 107 6.08 -6.11 8.23
C PRO A 107 6.19 -6.00 6.71
N ALA A 108 5.54 -5.01 6.06
CA ALA A 108 5.67 -4.79 4.63
C ALA A 108 7.09 -4.33 4.23
N TYR A 109 7.74 -3.50 5.05
CA TYR A 109 9.14 -3.15 4.85
C TYR A 109 10.08 -4.34 5.05
N GLU A 110 9.82 -5.21 6.03
CA GLU A 110 10.60 -6.43 6.21
C GLU A 110 10.53 -7.33 4.97
N ASP A 111 9.34 -7.50 4.38
CA ASP A 111 9.17 -8.27 3.16
C ASP A 111 9.84 -7.59 1.96
N LYS A 112 9.82 -6.26 1.89
CA LYS A 112 10.54 -5.50 0.86
C LYS A 112 12.05 -5.74 0.94
N VAL A 113 12.65 -5.60 2.12
CA VAL A 113 14.10 -5.83 2.35
C VAL A 113 14.43 -7.32 2.17
N GLY A 114 13.53 -8.21 2.64
CA GLY A 114 13.63 -9.66 2.47
C GLY A 114 13.39 -10.17 1.04
N ARG A 115 13.15 -9.27 0.06
CA ARG A 115 12.96 -9.56 -1.39
C ARG A 115 11.79 -10.50 -1.71
N ARG A 116 10.78 -10.57 -0.83
CA ARG A 116 9.58 -11.40 -1.02
C ARG A 116 8.30 -10.59 -1.18
N SER A 117 8.37 -9.25 -1.13
CA SER A 117 7.19 -8.40 -1.26
C SER A 117 6.49 -8.56 -2.62
N ILE A 118 5.18 -8.44 -2.60
CA ILE A 118 4.37 -8.21 -3.80
C ILE A 118 4.47 -6.73 -4.16
N ARG A 119 4.70 -6.42 -5.43
CA ARG A 119 4.82 -5.05 -5.93
C ARG A 119 3.64 -4.70 -6.82
N VAL A 120 3.39 -3.42 -7.03
CA VAL A 120 2.32 -2.94 -7.92
C VAL A 120 2.39 -3.61 -9.30
N MET A 121 3.59 -3.71 -9.89
CA MET A 121 3.79 -4.33 -11.19
C MET A 121 3.42 -5.83 -11.22
N ASP A 122 3.46 -6.53 -10.11
CA ASP A 122 3.14 -7.95 -10.05
C ASP A 122 1.65 -8.21 -10.30
N LEU A 123 0.79 -7.17 -10.13
CA LEU A 123 -0.63 -7.23 -10.46
C LEU A 123 -0.92 -7.29 -11.97
N LYS A 124 0.07 -7.02 -12.84
CA LYS A 124 -0.08 -7.05 -14.30
C LYS A 124 -0.26 -8.46 -14.85
N SER A 125 0.14 -9.49 -14.10
CA SER A 125 0.12 -10.88 -14.54
C SER A 125 -0.31 -11.80 -13.40
N GLU A 126 -1.46 -12.45 -13.56
CA GLU A 126 -1.97 -13.42 -12.59
C GLU A 126 -0.96 -14.56 -12.34
N SER A 127 -0.31 -15.08 -13.38
CA SER A 127 0.71 -16.13 -13.26
C SER A 127 1.90 -15.67 -12.41
N ASN A 128 2.38 -14.44 -12.61
CA ASN A 128 3.47 -13.89 -11.80
C ASN A 128 3.02 -13.61 -10.36
N LEU A 129 1.83 -13.03 -10.19
CA LEU A 129 1.23 -12.79 -8.87
C LEU A 129 1.10 -14.09 -8.07
N ASN A 130 0.63 -15.17 -8.71
CA ASN A 130 0.48 -16.49 -8.11
C ASN A 130 1.83 -17.02 -7.58
N LYS A 131 2.88 -17.02 -8.42
CA LYS A 131 4.23 -17.45 -8.02
C LYS A 131 4.80 -16.62 -6.86
N ARG A 132 4.59 -15.31 -6.90
CA ARG A 132 5.04 -14.40 -5.84
C ARG A 132 4.31 -14.63 -4.54
N LEU A 133 2.99 -14.83 -4.59
CA LEU A 133 2.18 -15.13 -3.40
C LEU A 133 2.56 -16.48 -2.77
N GLU A 134 2.92 -17.50 -3.55
CA GLU A 134 3.46 -18.74 -2.99
C GLU A 134 4.66 -18.51 -2.09
N VAL A 135 5.62 -17.71 -2.55
CA VAL A 135 6.86 -17.42 -1.79
C VAL A 135 6.56 -16.66 -0.50
N VAL A 136 5.79 -15.58 -0.58
CA VAL A 136 5.50 -14.75 0.59
C VAL A 136 4.58 -15.47 1.58
N LEU A 137 3.60 -16.21 1.10
CA LEU A 137 2.70 -16.98 1.97
C LEU A 137 3.39 -18.19 2.61
N ALA A 138 4.36 -18.82 1.95
CA ALA A 138 5.18 -19.87 2.59
C ALA A 138 5.85 -19.32 3.87
N HIS A 139 6.40 -18.11 3.82
CA HIS A 139 7.00 -17.44 4.98
C HIS A 139 5.96 -17.09 6.05
N HIS A 140 4.90 -16.35 5.69
CA HIS A 140 3.90 -15.91 6.66
C HIS A 140 3.10 -17.07 7.25
N ASN A 141 2.76 -18.07 6.46
CA ASN A 141 2.02 -19.24 6.94
C ASN A 141 2.86 -20.14 7.85
N ALA A 142 4.18 -20.22 7.68
CA ALA A 142 5.05 -20.90 8.62
C ALA A 142 5.01 -20.24 10.00
N ILE A 143 5.07 -18.90 10.06
CA ILE A 143 4.95 -18.14 11.31
C ILE A 143 3.57 -18.35 11.93
N ARG A 144 2.48 -18.24 11.13
CA ARG A 144 1.11 -18.44 11.61
C ARG A 144 0.90 -19.84 12.18
N LYS A 145 1.44 -20.88 11.52
CA LYS A 145 1.40 -22.25 12.02
C LYS A 145 2.05 -22.34 13.40
N GLY A 146 3.21 -21.71 13.57
CA GLY A 146 3.91 -21.66 14.88
C GLY A 146 3.12 -20.94 15.96
N LEU A 147 2.26 -20.00 15.58
CA LEU A 147 1.37 -19.23 16.47
C LEU A 147 -0.03 -19.85 16.64
N GLY A 148 -0.29 -21.03 16.07
CA GLY A 148 -1.61 -21.67 16.11
C GLY A 148 -2.71 -20.91 15.37
N LYS A 149 -2.36 -20.06 14.39
CA LYS A 149 -3.30 -19.26 13.61
C LYS A 149 -3.73 -19.97 12.32
N LYS A 150 -4.97 -19.69 11.85
CA LYS A 150 -5.44 -20.17 10.54
C LYS A 150 -4.52 -19.63 9.44
N LEU A 151 -4.16 -20.49 8.47
CA LEU A 151 -3.34 -20.10 7.33
C LEU A 151 -4.10 -19.17 6.37
N PHE A 152 -3.39 -18.30 5.69
CA PHE A 152 -3.94 -17.53 4.58
C PHE A 152 -4.16 -18.42 3.37
N GLU A 153 -5.31 -18.26 2.74
CA GLU A 153 -5.69 -18.94 1.50
C GLU A 153 -5.22 -18.09 0.32
N LYS A 154 -4.34 -18.66 -0.50
CA LYS A 154 -3.72 -17.98 -1.64
C LYS A 154 -4.76 -17.54 -2.66
N GLU A 155 -5.68 -18.43 -2.98
CA GLU A 155 -6.73 -18.26 -4.01
C GLU A 155 -7.61 -17.05 -3.69
N LYS A 156 -8.03 -16.94 -2.43
CA LYS A 156 -8.82 -15.80 -1.95
C LYS A 156 -8.08 -14.47 -2.12
N LEU A 157 -6.79 -14.45 -1.77
CA LEU A 157 -5.98 -13.25 -1.88
C LEU A 157 -5.73 -12.84 -3.34
N ILE A 158 -5.53 -13.81 -4.24
CA ILE A 158 -5.44 -13.57 -5.68
C ILE A 158 -6.72 -12.93 -6.19
N GLU A 159 -7.88 -13.52 -5.88
CA GLU A 159 -9.19 -12.99 -6.29
C GLU A 159 -9.37 -11.53 -5.85
N ASP A 160 -9.09 -11.23 -4.57
CA ASP A 160 -9.25 -9.90 -4.01
C ASP A 160 -8.28 -8.87 -4.65
N LEU A 161 -7.05 -9.29 -4.97
CA LEU A 161 -6.07 -8.44 -5.65
C LEU A 161 -6.43 -8.20 -7.11
N LEU A 162 -6.87 -9.23 -7.84
CA LEU A 162 -7.27 -9.09 -9.25
C LEU A 162 -8.50 -8.20 -9.43
N LYS A 163 -9.44 -8.19 -8.47
CA LYS A 163 -10.59 -7.27 -8.48
C LYS A 163 -10.17 -5.79 -8.49
N ILE A 164 -9.11 -5.45 -7.75
CA ILE A 164 -8.66 -4.05 -7.63
C ILE A 164 -7.53 -3.70 -8.60
N ALA A 165 -6.90 -4.71 -9.22
CA ALA A 165 -5.74 -4.52 -10.09
C ALA A 165 -5.97 -3.48 -11.19
N PRO A 166 -7.09 -3.46 -11.96
CA PRO A 166 -7.30 -2.44 -12.98
C PRO A 166 -7.32 -1.02 -12.42
N SER A 167 -7.92 -0.83 -11.24
CA SER A 167 -8.02 0.48 -10.58
C SER A 167 -6.68 0.98 -10.03
N ILE A 168 -5.77 0.09 -9.67
CA ILE A 168 -4.43 0.43 -9.20
C ILE A 168 -3.48 0.61 -10.37
N LEU A 169 -3.53 -0.30 -11.34
CA LEU A 169 -2.59 -0.33 -12.46
C LEU A 169 -2.70 0.88 -13.39
N LYS A 170 -3.87 1.51 -13.48
CA LYS A 170 -4.03 2.75 -14.25
C LYS A 170 -3.07 3.87 -13.81
N PHE A 171 -2.68 3.92 -12.52
CA PHE A 171 -1.72 4.89 -11.99
C PHE A 171 -0.26 4.40 -12.06
N SER A 172 -0.05 3.11 -12.38
CA SER A 172 1.26 2.46 -12.31
C SER A 172 2.20 2.88 -13.44
N GLN A 173 3.33 3.48 -13.08
CA GLN A 173 4.34 3.93 -14.05
C GLN A 173 5.76 3.67 -13.54
N PRO A 174 6.76 3.58 -14.44
CA PRO A 174 8.17 3.59 -14.07
C PRO A 174 8.59 5.01 -13.65
N VAL A 175 8.48 5.31 -12.35
CA VAL A 175 8.65 6.65 -11.77
C VAL A 175 10.02 7.26 -12.08
N TRP A 176 11.07 6.44 -12.20
CA TRP A 176 12.41 6.91 -12.54
C TRP A 176 12.47 7.69 -13.87
N ARG A 177 11.59 7.36 -14.84
CA ARG A 177 11.48 8.10 -16.11
C ARG A 177 10.80 9.47 -16.00
N LYS A 178 10.14 9.73 -14.88
CA LYS A 178 9.43 11.00 -14.62
C LYS A 178 10.25 11.96 -13.75
N MET A 179 11.38 11.50 -13.22
CA MET A 179 12.22 12.27 -12.31
C MET A 179 13.52 12.80 -12.98
N ASP A 180 13.73 12.40 -14.22
CA ASP A 180 14.71 13.00 -15.12
C ASP A 180 14.09 14.22 -15.83
#